data_0056e404008f1ef834284b99091bb45e
#
_entry.id   0056e404008f1ef834284b99091bb45e
#
_cell.length_a   1.000
_cell.length_b   1.000
_cell.length_c   1.000
_cell.angle_alpha   90.00
_cell.angle_beta   90.00
_cell.angle_gamma   90.00
#
_symmetry.space_group_name_H-M   'P 1'
#
loop_
_entity.id
_entity.type
_entity.pdbx_description
1 polymer ?
#
loop_
_entity_poly.entity_id
_entity_poly.type
_entity_poly.pdbx_seq_one_letter_code
_entity_poly.pdbx_strand_id
1 'polypeptide(L)'
;MSDTKKRSNWMTLGLVLLPLWLLGSGAGALWYYFHLEKKQALEVQERFAQAVSAPLLADDLRKLVEVIGERNGASETAAANLSRAASMIEGLLGPTNTGYAIKRPTGPAKWPILQATLTGSDAKAAAVWVVSSYDSRPGSRGAEGNASGLAATVAAAQALAGDHPAGAVHLVFLPHANDPEGPRVETAAKFAELVKSAGPPKAVLYVEAMGDGEALWISSRQTAAAPLNLVAGLGDVRGADDVCLAEDTDFASLLFEVDLPAVRVSTRRHVTPEEPDERLPFAPTVAASTGRLIELIRRCAAR
;
A
#
# COMPACT_ATOMS: atom_id res chain seq x y z
N MET A 1 71.47 48.54 19.04
CA MET A 1 70.02 48.86 18.92
C MET A 1 69.40 47.84 17.96
N SER A 2 68.70 46.86 18.48
CA SER A 2 68.07 45.79 17.70
C SER A 2 66.57 46.09 17.63
N ASP A 3 66.12 46.55 16.48
CA ASP A 3 64.69 46.81 16.22
C ASP A 3 64.01 45.47 15.87
N THR A 4 63.47 44.82 16.87
CA THR A 4 62.59 43.66 16.63
C THR A 4 61.25 44.12 16.14
N LYS A 5 61.08 44.05 14.79
CA LYS A 5 59.85 44.30 14.08
C LYS A 5 58.76 43.39 14.63
N LYS A 6 57.84 43.92 15.42
CA LYS A 6 56.65 43.25 15.92
C LYS A 6 55.81 42.79 14.71
N ARG A 7 56.00 41.53 14.26
CA ARG A 7 55.18 40.94 13.21
C ARG A 7 53.71 40.97 13.67
N SER A 8 52.90 41.61 12.91
CA SER A 8 51.49 41.79 13.18
C SER A 8 50.81 40.42 13.31
N ASN A 9 50.37 40.08 14.51
CA ASN A 9 49.57 38.86 14.80
C ASN A 9 48.25 38.81 14.04
N TRP A 10 47.86 39.90 13.39
CA TRP A 10 46.64 40.01 12.58
C TRP A 10 46.68 39.13 11.33
N MET A 11 47.83 38.95 10.70
CA MET A 11 47.97 38.08 9.54
C MET A 11 47.77 36.59 9.93
N THR A 12 48.31 36.21 11.06
CA THR A 12 48.17 34.83 11.61
C THR A 12 46.72 34.58 12.02
N LEU A 13 46.06 35.55 12.64
CA LEU A 13 44.67 35.49 13.03
C LEU A 13 43.72 35.34 11.78
N GLY A 14 43.98 36.12 10.74
CA GLY A 14 43.23 36.04 9.49
C GLY A 14 43.40 34.68 8.76
N LEU A 15 44.61 34.10 8.80
CA LEU A 15 44.93 32.82 8.20
C LEU A 15 44.22 31.61 8.87
N VAL A 16 43.89 31.75 10.15
CA VAL A 16 43.18 30.71 10.94
C VAL A 16 41.66 30.96 10.90
N LEU A 17 41.22 32.20 11.06
CA LEU A 17 39.78 32.51 11.10
C LEU A 17 39.08 32.35 9.78
N LEU A 18 39.77 32.67 8.65
CA LEU A 18 39.14 32.57 7.32
C LEU A 18 38.78 31.13 6.91
N PRO A 19 39.65 30.11 7.07
CA PRO A 19 39.28 28.73 6.83
C PRO A 19 38.18 28.21 7.77
N LEU A 20 38.22 28.60 9.05
CA LEU A 20 37.18 28.22 10.01
C LEU A 20 35.83 28.85 9.66
N TRP A 21 35.83 30.08 9.24
CA TRP A 21 34.61 30.76 8.77
C TRP A 21 34.06 30.11 7.50
N LEU A 22 34.92 29.75 6.53
CA LEU A 22 34.54 29.05 5.32
C LEU A 22 33.99 27.67 5.60
N LEU A 23 34.61 26.92 6.49
CA LEU A 23 34.12 25.59 6.92
C LEU A 23 32.77 25.70 7.65
N GLY A 24 32.62 26.65 8.57
CA GLY A 24 31.39 26.89 9.30
C GLY A 24 30.26 27.36 8.42
N SER A 25 30.53 28.28 7.48
CA SER A 25 29.53 28.78 6.53
C SER A 25 29.14 27.69 5.52
N GLY A 26 30.09 26.87 5.05
CA GLY A 26 29.83 25.75 4.16
C GLY A 26 28.98 24.65 4.84
N ALA A 27 29.32 24.28 6.08
CA ALA A 27 28.53 23.33 6.87
C ALA A 27 27.12 23.86 7.17
N GLY A 28 26.99 25.16 7.49
CA GLY A 28 25.70 25.81 7.72
C GLY A 28 24.85 25.87 6.45
N ALA A 29 25.45 26.16 5.29
CA ALA A 29 24.75 26.17 4.02
C ALA A 29 24.28 24.76 3.61
N LEU A 30 25.09 23.73 3.78
CA LEU A 30 24.73 22.35 3.56
C LEU A 30 23.60 21.90 4.48
N TRP A 31 23.71 22.19 5.76
CA TRP A 31 22.65 21.87 6.73
C TRP A 31 21.32 22.57 6.36
N TYR A 32 21.40 23.87 6.00
CA TYR A 32 20.21 24.63 5.57
C TYR A 32 19.61 24.06 4.29
N TYR A 33 20.44 23.70 3.31
CA TYR A 33 19.99 23.08 2.05
C TYR A 33 19.25 21.76 2.31
N PHE A 34 19.85 20.85 3.08
CA PHE A 34 19.19 19.58 3.42
C PHE A 34 17.92 19.78 4.25
N HIS A 35 17.92 20.76 5.13
CA HIS A 35 16.72 21.08 5.92
C HIS A 35 15.60 21.65 5.04
N LEU A 36 15.93 22.51 4.11
CA LEU A 36 14.99 23.09 3.14
C LEU A 36 14.44 22.02 2.20
N GLU A 37 15.30 21.16 1.67
CA GLU A 37 14.92 20.05 0.80
C GLU A 37 13.98 19.07 1.53
N LYS A 38 14.30 18.73 2.77
CA LYS A 38 13.44 17.89 3.61
C LYS A 38 12.08 18.56 3.87
N LYS A 39 12.06 19.86 4.17
CA LYS A 39 10.83 20.62 4.40
C LYS A 39 9.97 20.71 3.13
N GLN A 40 10.59 20.97 1.98
CA GLN A 40 9.88 20.99 0.70
C GLN A 40 9.33 19.61 0.32
N ALA A 41 10.07 18.53 0.58
CA ALA A 41 9.60 17.18 0.35
C ALA A 41 8.36 16.86 1.22
N LEU A 42 8.36 17.29 2.48
CA LEU A 42 7.21 17.15 3.39
C LEU A 42 5.99 17.93 2.89
N GLU A 43 6.17 19.19 2.51
CA GLU A 43 5.08 20.04 1.99
C GLU A 43 4.51 19.51 0.67
N VAL A 44 5.34 18.95 -0.21
CA VAL A 44 4.88 18.28 -1.44
C VAL A 44 4.09 17.03 -1.13
N GLN A 45 4.52 16.24 -0.16
CA GLN A 45 3.85 15.00 0.22
C GLN A 45 2.50 15.27 0.88
N GLU A 46 2.39 16.26 1.78
CA GLU A 46 1.12 16.68 2.38
C GLU A 46 0.08 17.15 1.36
N ARG A 47 0.52 17.72 0.21
CA ARG A 47 -0.39 18.14 -0.87
C ARG A 47 -1.10 16.98 -1.56
N PHE A 48 -0.55 15.78 -1.50
CA PHE A 48 -1.10 14.62 -2.17
C PHE A 48 -2.04 13.80 -1.30
N ALA A 49 -2.06 14.01 0.02
CA ALA A 49 -2.98 13.30 0.90
C ALA A 49 -4.44 13.67 0.59
N GLN A 50 -5.25 12.67 0.28
CA GLN A 50 -6.65 12.85 -0.03
C GLN A 50 -7.50 12.24 1.08
N ALA A 51 -8.55 12.94 1.52
CA ALA A 51 -9.51 12.38 2.44
C ALA A 51 -10.35 11.31 1.74
N VAL A 52 -10.68 10.23 2.45
CA VAL A 52 -11.61 9.21 1.95
C VAL A 52 -12.96 9.86 1.67
N SER A 53 -13.43 9.74 0.44
CA SER A 53 -14.66 10.37 -0.04
C SER A 53 -15.64 9.33 -0.58
N ALA A 54 -16.80 9.19 0.05
CA ALA A 54 -17.83 8.26 -0.41
C ALA A 54 -18.30 8.55 -1.85
N PRO A 55 -18.46 9.80 -2.31
CA PRO A 55 -18.77 10.09 -3.71
C PRO A 55 -17.68 9.62 -4.70
N LEU A 56 -16.40 9.80 -4.37
CA LEU A 56 -15.29 9.31 -5.23
C LEU A 56 -15.25 7.79 -5.26
N LEU A 57 -15.42 7.14 -4.10
CA LEU A 57 -15.53 5.68 -4.02
C LEU A 57 -16.73 5.16 -4.82
N ALA A 58 -17.88 5.84 -4.80
CA ALA A 58 -19.05 5.47 -5.61
C ALA A 58 -18.71 5.52 -7.10
N ASP A 59 -17.98 6.53 -7.56
CA ASP A 59 -17.57 6.65 -8.96
C ASP A 59 -16.55 5.57 -9.35
N ASP A 60 -15.58 5.28 -8.48
CA ASP A 60 -14.58 4.23 -8.73
C ASP A 60 -15.22 2.84 -8.74
N LEU A 61 -16.12 2.54 -7.83
CA LEU A 61 -16.90 1.29 -7.80
C LEU A 61 -17.75 1.14 -9.06
N ARG A 62 -18.47 2.21 -9.46
CA ARG A 62 -19.24 2.22 -10.68
C ARG A 62 -18.37 1.97 -11.91
N LYS A 63 -17.21 2.61 -12.00
CA LYS A 63 -16.25 2.38 -13.10
C LYS A 63 -15.77 0.93 -13.13
N LEU A 64 -15.38 0.36 -11.99
CA LEU A 64 -14.90 -1.02 -11.93
C LEU A 64 -15.97 -2.04 -12.28
N VAL A 65 -17.19 -1.87 -11.79
CA VAL A 65 -18.26 -2.86 -11.88
C VAL A 65 -19.11 -2.68 -13.14
N GLU A 66 -19.51 -1.44 -13.46
CA GLU A 66 -20.46 -1.20 -14.57
C GLU A 66 -19.77 -0.85 -15.88
N VAL A 67 -18.65 -0.10 -15.83
CA VAL A 67 -17.96 0.36 -17.04
C VAL A 67 -16.91 -0.64 -17.50
N ILE A 68 -16.06 -1.11 -16.60
CA ILE A 68 -15.03 -2.12 -16.88
C ILE A 68 -15.68 -3.51 -16.88
N GLY A 69 -16.34 -3.88 -15.77
CA GLY A 69 -17.05 -5.14 -15.66
C GLY A 69 -16.13 -6.33 -15.31
N GLU A 70 -16.43 -7.49 -15.88
CA GLU A 70 -15.65 -8.72 -15.68
C GLU A 70 -14.18 -8.54 -16.12
N ARG A 71 -13.24 -8.95 -15.25
CA ARG A 71 -11.81 -8.70 -15.37
C ARG A 71 -11.01 -9.96 -15.06
N ASN A 72 -10.71 -10.77 -16.07
CA ASN A 72 -9.93 -12.01 -15.93
C ASN A 72 -9.34 -12.45 -17.27
N GLY A 73 -8.74 -13.62 -17.31
CA GLY A 73 -8.14 -14.18 -18.52
C GLY A 73 -9.08 -15.06 -19.35
N ALA A 74 -10.36 -15.24 -18.98
CA ALA A 74 -11.25 -16.22 -19.59
C ALA A 74 -11.72 -15.84 -21.00
N SER A 75 -11.72 -14.56 -21.36
CA SER A 75 -12.08 -14.06 -22.69
C SER A 75 -11.25 -12.84 -23.08
N GLU A 76 -11.21 -12.52 -24.38
CA GLU A 76 -10.53 -11.30 -24.87
C GLU A 76 -11.13 -10.03 -24.25
N THR A 77 -12.44 -9.98 -24.08
CA THR A 77 -13.14 -8.84 -23.47
C THR A 77 -12.74 -8.70 -22.01
N ALA A 78 -12.77 -9.79 -21.24
CA ALA A 78 -12.38 -9.78 -19.82
C ALA A 78 -10.90 -9.45 -19.64
N ALA A 79 -10.03 -9.93 -20.54
CA ALA A 79 -8.61 -9.57 -20.56
C ALA A 79 -8.37 -8.09 -20.88
N ALA A 80 -9.12 -7.52 -21.83
CA ALA A 80 -9.07 -6.08 -22.09
C ALA A 80 -9.56 -5.27 -20.90
N ASN A 81 -10.57 -5.74 -20.18
CA ASN A 81 -11.08 -5.12 -18.95
C ASN A 81 -10.07 -5.21 -17.81
N LEU A 82 -9.36 -6.34 -17.68
CA LEU A 82 -8.27 -6.48 -16.72
C LEU A 82 -7.17 -5.43 -16.98
N SER A 83 -6.79 -5.20 -18.24
CA SER A 83 -5.87 -4.11 -18.64
C SER A 83 -6.42 -2.72 -18.28
N ARG A 84 -7.71 -2.48 -18.49
CA ARG A 84 -8.34 -1.20 -18.13
C ARG A 84 -8.32 -0.95 -16.63
N ALA A 85 -8.56 -1.98 -15.81
CA ALA A 85 -8.47 -1.89 -14.36
C ALA A 85 -7.03 -1.56 -13.91
N ALA A 86 -6.02 -2.22 -14.48
CA ALA A 86 -4.62 -1.88 -14.21
C ALA A 86 -4.31 -0.42 -14.56
N SER A 87 -4.73 0.06 -15.73
CA SER A 87 -4.55 1.45 -16.16
C SER A 87 -5.29 2.45 -15.27
N MET A 88 -6.49 2.10 -14.77
CA MET A 88 -7.22 2.92 -13.81
C MET A 88 -6.46 3.08 -12.49
N ILE A 89 -5.92 1.99 -11.94
CA ILE A 89 -5.10 2.02 -10.71
C ILE A 89 -3.88 2.93 -10.91
N GLU A 90 -3.16 2.76 -12.02
CA GLU A 90 -2.00 3.58 -12.36
C GLU A 90 -2.35 5.06 -12.51
N GLY A 91 -3.48 5.38 -13.13
CA GLY A 91 -3.98 6.73 -13.23
C GLY A 91 -4.31 7.34 -11.88
N LEU A 92 -5.01 6.60 -11.01
CA LEU A 92 -5.42 7.08 -9.69
C LEU A 92 -4.24 7.24 -8.72
N LEU A 93 -3.23 6.37 -8.81
CA LEU A 93 -2.08 6.35 -7.91
C LEU A 93 -0.79 6.92 -8.54
N GLY A 94 -0.85 7.42 -9.75
CA GLY A 94 0.32 7.94 -10.45
C GLY A 94 0.90 9.22 -9.80
N PRO A 95 2.13 9.61 -10.21
CA PRO A 95 2.87 10.72 -9.59
C PRO A 95 2.12 12.05 -9.55
N THR A 96 1.24 12.28 -10.52
CA THR A 96 0.44 13.51 -10.59
C THR A 96 -0.62 13.60 -9.48
N ASN A 97 -1.15 12.45 -9.06
CA ASN A 97 -2.27 12.40 -8.12
C ASN A 97 -1.85 12.11 -6.67
N THR A 98 -0.79 11.33 -6.49
CA THR A 98 -0.34 10.88 -5.16
C THR A 98 1.16 11.06 -4.91
N GLY A 99 1.93 11.40 -5.94
CA GLY A 99 3.39 11.41 -5.86
C GLY A 99 4.05 10.02 -5.92
N TYR A 100 3.28 8.93 -5.98
CA TYR A 100 3.87 7.59 -6.06
C TYR A 100 4.48 7.30 -7.43
N ALA A 101 5.65 6.67 -7.42
CA ALA A 101 6.20 6.01 -8.60
C ALA A 101 5.68 4.57 -8.63
N ILE A 102 4.78 4.27 -9.58
CA ILE A 102 4.22 2.93 -9.72
C ILE A 102 5.25 2.01 -10.39
N LYS A 103 5.67 0.96 -9.68
CA LYS A 103 6.46 -0.13 -10.24
C LYS A 103 5.55 -1.18 -10.86
N ARG A 104 6.04 -1.85 -11.90
CA ARG A 104 5.32 -2.90 -12.64
C ARG A 104 6.13 -4.20 -12.72
N PRO A 105 6.39 -4.90 -11.60
CA PRO A 105 6.98 -6.23 -11.66
C PRO A 105 6.17 -7.14 -12.58
N THR A 106 6.86 -7.99 -13.32
CA THR A 106 6.20 -8.95 -14.21
C THR A 106 5.50 -10.02 -13.38
N GLY A 107 4.20 -10.07 -13.47
CA GLY A 107 3.36 -11.12 -12.88
C GLY A 107 3.18 -12.33 -13.81
N PRO A 108 2.30 -13.27 -13.42
CA PRO A 108 1.99 -14.44 -14.21
C PRO A 108 1.35 -14.05 -15.55
N ALA A 109 1.52 -14.90 -16.56
CA ALA A 109 1.00 -14.69 -17.92
C ALA A 109 1.31 -13.28 -18.50
N LYS A 110 2.41 -12.65 -18.05
CA LYS A 110 2.86 -11.29 -18.41
C LYS A 110 1.97 -10.15 -17.90
N TRP A 111 0.98 -10.42 -17.07
CA TRP A 111 0.20 -9.39 -16.42
C TRP A 111 1.03 -8.68 -15.34
N PRO A 112 0.99 -7.35 -15.23
CA PRO A 112 1.81 -6.65 -14.24
C PRO A 112 1.25 -6.83 -12.83
N ILE A 113 2.15 -7.04 -11.86
CA ILE A 113 1.89 -6.70 -10.49
C ILE A 113 2.11 -5.18 -10.37
N LEU A 114 1.13 -4.44 -9.86
CA LEU A 114 1.30 -3.00 -9.66
C LEU A 114 1.72 -2.75 -8.21
N GLN A 115 2.74 -1.92 -8.01
CA GLN A 115 3.24 -1.60 -6.68
C GLN A 115 3.45 -0.11 -6.52
N ALA A 116 2.74 0.50 -5.56
CA ALA A 116 3.04 1.81 -5.03
C ALA A 116 3.77 1.66 -3.69
N THR A 117 4.69 2.56 -3.38
CA THR A 117 5.44 2.50 -2.12
C THR A 117 5.44 3.85 -1.42
N LEU A 118 4.94 3.86 -0.19
CA LEU A 118 5.14 4.93 0.75
C LEU A 118 6.43 4.67 1.53
N THR A 119 7.39 5.55 1.37
CA THR A 119 8.72 5.38 1.97
C THR A 119 8.68 5.59 3.48
N GLY A 120 9.24 4.64 4.23
CA GLY A 120 9.39 4.76 5.67
C GLY A 120 10.54 5.71 6.05
N SER A 121 10.47 6.26 7.25
CA SER A 121 11.52 7.12 7.83
C SER A 121 12.72 6.33 8.34
N ASP A 122 12.56 5.05 8.62
CA ASP A 122 13.61 4.12 9.07
C ASP A 122 13.76 2.98 8.05
N ALA A 123 14.86 3.01 7.30
CA ALA A 123 15.15 1.98 6.29
C ALA A 123 15.39 0.56 6.88
N LYS A 124 15.58 0.45 8.20
CA LYS A 124 15.74 -0.84 8.89
C LYS A 124 14.42 -1.39 9.44
N ALA A 125 13.39 -0.57 9.51
CA ALA A 125 12.09 -1.03 9.98
C ALA A 125 11.47 -1.97 8.95
N ALA A 126 10.90 -3.08 9.43
CA ALA A 126 10.23 -4.05 8.58
C ALA A 126 9.00 -3.43 7.90
N ALA A 127 8.82 -3.72 6.62
CA ALA A 127 7.77 -3.15 5.80
C ALA A 127 6.39 -3.79 6.05
N VAL A 128 5.33 -3.01 5.86
CA VAL A 128 3.95 -3.48 5.79
C VAL A 128 3.55 -3.61 4.32
N TRP A 129 2.93 -4.73 3.97
CA TRP A 129 2.43 -5.02 2.63
C TRP A 129 0.90 -5.05 2.67
N VAL A 130 0.28 -4.17 1.91
CA VAL A 130 -1.17 -4.10 1.74
C VAL A 130 -1.48 -4.55 0.33
N VAL A 131 -2.23 -5.61 0.20
CA VAL A 131 -2.41 -6.33 -1.07
C VAL A 131 -3.88 -6.41 -1.40
N SER A 132 -4.23 -6.09 -2.61
CA SER A 132 -5.55 -6.32 -3.19
C SER A 132 -5.38 -6.89 -4.58
N SER A 133 -6.44 -7.41 -5.18
CA SER A 133 -6.41 -7.88 -6.56
C SER A 133 -7.25 -6.99 -7.46
N TYR A 134 -6.93 -6.97 -8.75
CA TYR A 134 -7.71 -6.21 -9.72
C TYR A 134 -8.45 -7.08 -10.74
N ASP A 135 -8.34 -8.41 -10.62
CA ASP A 135 -9.15 -9.37 -11.37
C ASP A 135 -10.50 -9.63 -10.71
N SER A 136 -11.41 -10.25 -11.42
CA SER A 136 -12.64 -10.85 -10.92
C SER A 136 -12.77 -12.30 -11.36
N ARG A 137 -13.66 -13.06 -10.71
CA ARG A 137 -13.96 -14.42 -11.17
C ARG A 137 -14.62 -14.41 -12.55
N PRO A 138 -14.39 -15.47 -13.37
CA PRO A 138 -15.15 -15.68 -14.59
C PRO A 138 -16.66 -15.67 -14.34
N GLY A 139 -17.40 -15.00 -15.22
CA GLY A 139 -18.85 -14.87 -15.10
C GLY A 139 -19.33 -13.89 -14.02
N SER A 140 -18.43 -13.13 -13.40
CA SER A 140 -18.78 -12.15 -12.36
C SER A 140 -18.05 -10.82 -12.54
N ARG A 141 -18.74 -9.72 -12.26
CA ARG A 141 -18.12 -8.38 -12.21
C ARG A 141 -17.29 -8.17 -10.93
N GLY A 142 -17.45 -9.04 -9.92
CA GLY A 142 -16.73 -8.98 -8.67
C GLY A 142 -16.95 -7.67 -7.94
N ALA A 143 -18.20 -7.30 -7.71
CA ALA A 143 -18.57 -6.00 -7.15
C ALA A 143 -18.17 -5.88 -5.68
N GLU A 144 -18.68 -6.77 -4.83
CA GLU A 144 -18.37 -6.73 -3.40
C GLU A 144 -17.10 -7.52 -3.07
N GLY A 145 -16.96 -8.72 -3.61
CA GLY A 145 -15.87 -9.63 -3.29
C GLY A 145 -14.49 -9.19 -3.81
N ASN A 146 -14.45 -8.18 -4.69
CA ASN A 146 -13.19 -7.68 -5.24
C ASN A 146 -13.16 -6.16 -5.41
N ALA A 147 -14.10 -5.56 -6.19
CA ALA A 147 -14.02 -4.14 -6.50
C ALA A 147 -14.10 -3.26 -5.26
N SER A 148 -14.83 -3.69 -4.21
CA SER A 148 -14.89 -2.96 -2.95
C SER A 148 -13.53 -2.90 -2.24
N GLY A 149 -12.82 -4.03 -2.16
CA GLY A 149 -11.49 -4.10 -1.58
C GLY A 149 -10.43 -3.37 -2.42
N LEU A 150 -10.54 -3.48 -3.74
CA LEU A 150 -9.67 -2.75 -4.66
C LEU A 150 -9.84 -1.23 -4.51
N ALA A 151 -11.08 -0.73 -4.56
CA ALA A 151 -11.37 0.70 -4.40
C ALA A 151 -10.97 1.21 -3.01
N ALA A 152 -11.22 0.43 -1.95
CA ALA A 152 -10.77 0.75 -0.59
C ALA A 152 -9.25 0.84 -0.49
N THR A 153 -8.51 -0.09 -1.12
CA THR A 153 -7.04 -0.07 -1.12
C THR A 153 -6.48 1.12 -1.89
N VAL A 154 -7.08 1.47 -3.04
CA VAL A 154 -6.71 2.67 -3.81
C VAL A 154 -6.97 3.94 -2.99
N ALA A 155 -8.15 4.07 -2.37
CA ALA A 155 -8.49 5.21 -1.54
C ALA A 155 -7.59 5.30 -0.30
N ALA A 156 -7.23 4.16 0.31
CA ALA A 156 -6.26 4.12 1.41
C ALA A 156 -4.88 4.59 0.95
N ALA A 157 -4.43 4.16 -0.25
CA ALA A 157 -3.17 4.63 -0.83
C ALA A 157 -3.15 6.15 -1.02
N GLN A 158 -4.25 6.72 -1.53
CA GLN A 158 -4.40 8.17 -1.71
C GLN A 158 -4.38 8.92 -0.36
N ALA A 159 -5.07 8.38 0.65
CA ALA A 159 -5.10 8.98 1.98
C ALA A 159 -3.75 8.90 2.72
N LEU A 160 -2.97 7.84 2.48
CA LEU A 160 -1.65 7.64 3.07
C LEU A 160 -0.54 8.42 2.37
N ALA A 161 -0.79 9.04 1.21
CA ALA A 161 0.24 9.71 0.42
C ALA A 161 1.00 10.81 1.17
N GLY A 162 0.37 11.45 2.18
CA GLY A 162 0.98 12.44 3.07
C GLY A 162 1.60 11.88 4.34
N ASP A 163 1.51 10.58 4.61
CA ASP A 163 1.96 9.99 5.85
C ASP A 163 3.48 9.74 5.87
N HIS A 164 4.05 9.71 7.08
CA HIS A 164 5.47 9.43 7.33
C HIS A 164 5.61 8.23 8.27
N PRO A 165 5.34 7.00 7.82
CA PRO A 165 5.44 5.82 8.65
C PRO A 165 6.88 5.53 9.06
N ALA A 166 7.07 4.73 10.11
CA ALA A 166 8.40 4.27 10.49
C ALA A 166 8.97 3.29 9.45
N GLY A 167 8.27 2.21 9.16
CA GLY A 167 8.59 1.27 8.09
C GLY A 167 7.91 1.63 6.77
N ALA A 168 8.43 1.15 5.66
CA ALA A 168 7.78 1.33 4.36
C ALA A 168 6.41 0.66 4.31
N VAL A 169 5.47 1.25 3.55
CA VAL A 169 4.20 0.63 3.23
C VAL A 169 4.15 0.37 1.72
N HIS A 170 4.06 -0.90 1.35
CA HIS A 170 3.90 -1.31 -0.04
C HIS A 170 2.43 -1.63 -0.31
N LEU A 171 1.82 -0.90 -1.24
CA LEU A 171 0.47 -1.13 -1.72
C LEU A 171 0.59 -1.89 -3.04
N VAL A 172 0.09 -3.11 -3.08
CA VAL A 172 0.28 -4.04 -4.20
C VAL A 172 -1.05 -4.50 -4.75
N PHE A 173 -1.15 -4.51 -6.06
CA PHE A 173 -2.35 -4.95 -6.78
C PHE A 173 -1.99 -6.12 -7.70
N LEU A 174 -2.66 -7.24 -7.49
CA LEU A 174 -2.38 -8.53 -8.14
C LEU A 174 -3.31 -8.77 -9.32
N PRO A 175 -2.82 -9.40 -10.41
CA PRO A 175 -3.63 -9.62 -11.62
C PRO A 175 -4.56 -10.83 -11.56
N HIS A 176 -4.24 -11.84 -10.77
CA HIS A 176 -4.95 -13.13 -10.75
C HIS A 176 -5.01 -13.69 -9.33
N ALA A 177 -6.01 -13.28 -8.57
CA ALA A 177 -6.26 -13.80 -7.22
C ALA A 177 -7.67 -14.40 -7.08
N ASN A 178 -8.62 -13.99 -7.94
CA ASN A 178 -10.01 -14.38 -7.85
C ASN A 178 -10.44 -15.40 -8.91
N ASP A 179 -9.70 -15.55 -10.00
CA ASP A 179 -10.01 -16.53 -11.05
C ASP A 179 -9.49 -17.93 -10.64
N PRO A 180 -10.37 -18.91 -10.30
CA PRO A 180 -9.95 -20.22 -9.88
C PRO A 180 -9.24 -21.02 -10.99
N GLU A 181 -9.55 -20.75 -12.26
CA GLU A 181 -8.92 -21.37 -13.42
C GLU A 181 -7.65 -20.59 -13.85
N GLY A 182 -7.42 -19.42 -13.26
CA GLY A 182 -6.28 -18.57 -13.54
C GLY A 182 -5.01 -18.99 -12.79
N PRO A 183 -3.88 -18.33 -13.07
CA PRO A 183 -2.59 -18.67 -12.47
C PRO A 183 -2.44 -18.14 -11.03
N ARG A 184 -3.40 -18.44 -10.13
CA ARG A 184 -3.42 -17.97 -8.73
C ARG A 184 -2.18 -18.38 -7.94
N VAL A 185 -1.79 -19.66 -8.07
CA VAL A 185 -0.60 -20.19 -7.37
C VAL A 185 0.68 -19.50 -7.86
N GLU A 186 0.80 -19.28 -9.17
CA GLU A 186 1.95 -18.54 -9.71
C GLU A 186 1.93 -17.07 -9.25
N THR A 187 0.75 -16.45 -9.16
CA THR A 187 0.59 -15.09 -8.62
C THR A 187 1.07 -15.02 -7.16
N ALA A 188 0.64 -15.98 -6.34
CA ALA A 188 1.06 -16.06 -4.95
C ALA A 188 2.57 -16.24 -4.81
N ALA A 189 3.17 -17.15 -5.61
CA ALA A 189 4.60 -17.38 -5.61
C ALA A 189 5.40 -16.14 -6.02
N LYS A 190 5.02 -15.48 -7.14
CA LYS A 190 5.70 -14.25 -7.60
C LYS A 190 5.57 -13.10 -6.60
N PHE A 191 4.41 -12.97 -5.97
CA PHE A 191 4.25 -11.97 -4.92
C PHE A 191 5.11 -12.31 -3.69
N ALA A 192 5.16 -13.57 -3.28
CA ALA A 192 6.01 -14.02 -2.17
C ALA A 192 7.51 -13.76 -2.46
N GLU A 193 7.97 -14.00 -3.69
CA GLU A 193 9.33 -13.65 -4.13
C GLU A 193 9.60 -12.14 -4.03
N LEU A 194 8.64 -11.31 -4.45
CA LEU A 194 8.73 -9.86 -4.35
C LEU A 194 8.89 -9.40 -2.90
N VAL A 195 8.07 -9.94 -1.99
CA VAL A 195 8.15 -9.64 -0.56
C VAL A 195 9.48 -10.12 0.03
N LYS A 196 9.85 -11.37 -0.21
CA LYS A 196 11.11 -11.97 0.29
C LYS A 196 12.35 -11.19 -0.18
N SER A 197 12.32 -10.65 -1.40
CA SER A 197 13.42 -9.82 -1.94
C SER A 197 13.61 -8.50 -1.20
N ALA A 198 12.55 -7.97 -0.60
CA ALA A 198 12.59 -6.73 0.18
C ALA A 198 12.94 -6.95 1.66
N GLY A 199 12.99 -8.20 2.12
CA GLY A 199 13.25 -8.60 3.49
C GLY A 199 11.99 -9.08 4.23
N PRO A 200 12.12 -9.52 5.49
CA PRO A 200 11.00 -10.02 6.26
C PRO A 200 9.94 -8.93 6.47
N PRO A 201 8.68 -9.19 6.12
CA PRO A 201 7.61 -8.21 6.32
C PRO A 201 7.20 -8.13 7.80
N LYS A 202 6.77 -6.95 8.25
CA LYS A 202 6.12 -6.78 9.55
C LYS A 202 4.71 -7.33 9.55
N ALA A 203 3.99 -7.10 8.45
CA ALA A 203 2.65 -7.64 8.19
C ALA A 203 2.39 -7.71 6.69
N VAL A 204 1.59 -8.69 6.28
CA VAL A 204 1.02 -8.80 4.94
C VAL A 204 -0.50 -8.83 5.08
N LEU A 205 -1.17 -7.79 4.60
CA LEU A 205 -2.60 -7.57 4.72
C LEU A 205 -3.24 -7.77 3.35
N TYR A 206 -3.96 -8.88 3.15
CA TYR A 206 -4.73 -9.12 1.93
C TYR A 206 -6.14 -8.56 2.10
N VAL A 207 -6.44 -7.48 1.39
CA VAL A 207 -7.72 -6.78 1.45
C VAL A 207 -8.67 -7.35 0.42
N GLU A 208 -9.83 -7.83 0.89
CA GLU A 208 -10.85 -8.45 0.07
C GLU A 208 -12.13 -7.59 0.04
N ALA A 209 -13.28 -8.12 0.47
CA ALA A 209 -14.56 -7.43 0.48
C ALA A 209 -14.64 -6.34 1.57
N MET A 210 -14.98 -5.12 1.18
CA MET A 210 -14.96 -3.96 2.07
C MET A 210 -16.30 -3.21 2.16
N GLY A 211 -17.38 -3.76 1.60
CA GLY A 211 -18.67 -3.08 1.52
C GLY A 211 -19.81 -3.69 2.34
N ASP A 212 -19.60 -4.81 3.01
CA ASP A 212 -20.64 -5.57 3.71
C ASP A 212 -20.88 -5.09 5.14
N GLY A 213 -20.08 -4.15 5.62
CA GLY A 213 -20.17 -3.54 6.96
C GLY A 213 -19.02 -2.58 7.21
N GLU A 214 -19.07 -1.89 8.33
CA GLU A 214 -18.03 -0.93 8.72
C GLU A 214 -16.88 -1.58 9.52
N ALA A 215 -17.17 -2.69 10.21
CA ALA A 215 -16.20 -3.39 11.03
C ALA A 215 -15.30 -4.29 10.18
N LEU A 216 -13.99 -4.29 10.47
CA LEU A 216 -13.05 -5.18 9.82
C LEU A 216 -12.94 -6.52 10.55
N TRP A 217 -12.96 -7.60 9.79
CA TRP A 217 -12.59 -8.93 10.22
C TRP A 217 -11.16 -9.22 9.76
N ILE A 218 -10.31 -9.54 10.72
CA ILE A 218 -8.93 -9.93 10.45
C ILE A 218 -8.83 -11.41 10.72
N SER A 219 -8.45 -12.16 9.71
CA SER A 219 -8.41 -13.60 9.78
C SER A 219 -7.12 -14.18 9.21
N SER A 220 -6.64 -15.27 9.77
CA SER A 220 -5.42 -15.95 9.34
C SER A 220 -5.48 -17.43 9.64
N ARG A 221 -4.84 -18.27 8.83
CA ARG A 221 -4.65 -19.70 9.12
C ARG A 221 -3.80 -19.97 10.35
N GLN A 222 -2.99 -18.99 10.74
CA GLN A 222 -2.18 -19.08 11.95
C GLN A 222 -2.34 -17.82 12.77
N THR A 223 -2.70 -17.99 14.02
CA THR A 223 -2.81 -16.93 15.02
C THR A 223 -1.50 -16.12 15.12
N ALA A 224 -0.35 -16.79 15.00
CA ALA A 224 0.96 -16.13 15.05
C ALA A 224 1.25 -15.21 13.85
N ALA A 225 0.58 -15.39 12.72
CA ALA A 225 0.73 -14.53 11.54
C ALA A 225 -0.17 -13.28 11.60
N ALA A 226 -1.20 -13.30 12.45
CA ALA A 226 -2.12 -12.19 12.56
C ALA A 226 -1.55 -11.08 13.48
N PRO A 227 -1.56 -9.81 13.06
CA PRO A 227 -1.09 -8.71 13.89
C PRO A 227 -2.13 -8.34 14.98
N LEU A 228 -2.72 -9.32 15.65
CA LEU A 228 -3.81 -9.12 16.61
C LEU A 228 -3.42 -8.23 17.78
N ASN A 229 -2.17 -8.29 18.21
CA ASN A 229 -1.62 -7.39 19.23
C ASN A 229 -1.56 -5.93 18.79
N LEU A 230 -1.48 -5.68 17.46
CA LEU A 230 -1.46 -4.34 16.88
C LEU A 230 -2.87 -3.77 16.66
N VAL A 231 -3.86 -4.67 16.49
CA VAL A 231 -5.25 -4.28 16.28
C VAL A 231 -6.09 -4.27 17.56
N ALA A 232 -5.57 -4.80 18.64
CA ALA A 232 -6.19 -4.69 19.97
C ALA A 232 -6.39 -3.21 20.32
N GLY A 233 -7.63 -2.79 20.50
CA GLY A 233 -7.99 -1.39 20.76
C GLY A 233 -8.42 -0.58 19.54
N LEU A 234 -8.51 -1.19 18.35
CA LEU A 234 -9.21 -0.58 17.21
C LEU A 234 -10.74 -0.61 17.37
N GLY A 235 -11.25 -1.15 18.47
CA GLY A 235 -12.68 -1.18 18.78
C GLY A 235 -13.49 -2.08 17.87
N ASP A 236 -13.69 -1.67 16.63
CA ASP A 236 -14.51 -2.38 15.64
C ASP A 236 -13.70 -3.39 14.78
N VAL A 237 -12.40 -3.47 15.01
CA VAL A 237 -11.59 -4.51 14.36
C VAL A 237 -11.74 -5.81 15.14
N ARG A 238 -12.13 -6.86 14.45
CA ARG A 238 -12.30 -8.18 15.01
C ARG A 238 -11.26 -9.11 14.43
N GLY A 239 -10.54 -9.80 15.30
CA GLY A 239 -9.66 -10.89 14.93
C GLY A 239 -10.43 -12.19 15.00
N ALA A 240 -10.33 -13.04 14.01
CA ALA A 240 -10.84 -14.39 14.06
C ALA A 240 -9.66 -15.34 14.14
N ASP A 241 -9.58 -16.09 15.24
CA ASP A 241 -8.60 -17.16 15.41
C ASP A 241 -8.91 -18.31 14.45
N ASP A 242 -10.18 -18.57 14.27
CA ASP A 242 -10.68 -19.51 13.29
C ASP A 242 -10.98 -18.71 12.04
N VAL A 243 -10.04 -18.69 11.18
CA VAL A 243 -10.38 -18.34 9.84
C VAL A 243 -11.36 -19.36 9.35
N CYS A 244 -12.49 -18.90 9.10
CA CYS A 244 -13.34 -19.60 8.22
C CYS A 244 -12.73 -19.61 6.89
N LEU A 245 -11.97 -20.51 6.72
CA LEU A 245 -11.51 -20.96 5.48
C LEU A 245 -12.70 -21.62 4.83
N ALA A 246 -13.38 -20.88 4.06
CA ALA A 246 -13.95 -21.50 2.89
C ALA A 246 -12.74 -21.91 2.06
N GLU A 247 -12.22 -23.01 2.46
CA GLU A 247 -11.24 -23.86 1.87
C GLU A 247 -10.92 -23.45 0.42
N ASP A 248 -9.66 -23.16 0.11
CA ASP A 248 -9.13 -22.95 -1.24
C ASP A 248 -9.62 -21.74 -2.05
N THR A 249 -10.63 -21.00 -1.65
CA THR A 249 -11.09 -19.81 -2.36
C THR A 249 -10.44 -18.53 -1.87
N ASP A 250 -9.92 -18.51 -0.66
CA ASP A 250 -9.22 -17.39 -0.05
C ASP A 250 -7.77 -17.32 -0.54
N PHE A 251 -7.41 -16.20 -1.16
CA PHE A 251 -6.05 -15.97 -1.65
C PHE A 251 -5.02 -15.82 -0.52
N ALA A 252 -5.42 -15.32 0.65
CA ALA A 252 -4.52 -15.26 1.82
C ALA A 252 -4.04 -16.65 2.25
N SER A 253 -4.88 -17.67 2.09
CA SER A 253 -4.52 -19.07 2.33
C SER A 253 -3.46 -19.58 1.34
N LEU A 254 -3.55 -19.19 0.06
CA LEU A 254 -2.51 -19.53 -0.92
C LEU A 254 -1.18 -18.85 -0.60
N LEU A 255 -1.21 -17.62 -0.09
CA LEU A 255 0.02 -16.94 0.34
C LEU A 255 0.70 -17.71 1.47
N PHE A 256 -0.09 -18.28 2.36
CA PHE A 256 0.44 -19.11 3.42
C PHE A 256 1.13 -20.38 2.89
N GLU A 257 0.58 -21.02 1.85
CA GLU A 257 1.17 -22.21 1.22
C GLU A 257 2.52 -21.95 0.53
N VAL A 258 2.80 -20.69 0.17
CA VAL A 258 4.10 -20.28 -0.40
C VAL A 258 5.03 -19.63 0.63
N ASP A 259 4.86 -19.97 1.91
CA ASP A 259 5.66 -19.46 3.04
C ASP A 259 5.61 -17.92 3.16
N LEU A 260 4.49 -17.32 2.86
CA LEU A 260 4.22 -15.91 3.11
C LEU A 260 3.01 -15.77 4.02
N PRO A 261 3.20 -15.74 5.35
CA PRO A 261 2.12 -15.53 6.29
C PRO A 261 1.40 -14.21 6.00
N ALA A 262 0.12 -14.30 5.66
CA ALA A 262 -0.73 -13.16 5.39
C ALA A 262 -2.01 -13.24 6.23
N VAL A 263 -2.57 -12.08 6.54
CA VAL A 263 -3.90 -11.97 7.13
C VAL A 263 -4.86 -11.45 6.08
N ARG A 264 -6.05 -12.02 6.04
CA ARG A 264 -7.18 -11.51 5.28
C ARG A 264 -7.81 -10.36 6.07
N VAL A 265 -8.06 -9.25 5.41
CA VAL A 265 -8.79 -8.09 5.93
C VAL A 265 -10.05 -7.93 5.09
N SER A 266 -11.21 -8.02 5.73
CA SER A 266 -12.49 -7.96 5.04
C SER A 266 -13.57 -7.43 5.97
N THR A 267 -14.67 -6.93 5.44
CA THR A 267 -15.89 -6.66 6.20
C THR A 267 -16.80 -7.89 6.31
N ARG A 268 -16.45 -8.96 5.60
CA ARG A 268 -17.11 -10.27 5.69
C ARG A 268 -16.30 -11.21 6.54
N ARG A 269 -16.98 -11.91 7.45
CA ARG A 269 -16.35 -12.97 8.25
C ARG A 269 -15.92 -14.16 7.38
N HIS A 270 -16.76 -14.54 6.43
CA HIS A 270 -16.58 -15.68 5.55
C HIS A 270 -16.42 -15.25 4.10
N VAL A 271 -15.62 -15.97 3.34
CA VAL A 271 -15.60 -15.84 1.88
C VAL A 271 -16.89 -16.44 1.32
N THR A 272 -17.56 -15.72 0.44
CA THR A 272 -18.77 -16.20 -0.23
C THR A 272 -18.40 -16.60 -1.66
N PRO A 273 -18.28 -17.89 -1.98
CA PRO A 273 -17.54 -18.30 -3.16
C PRO A 273 -18.31 -18.28 -4.49
N GLU A 274 -19.61 -18.47 -4.53
CA GLU A 274 -20.21 -19.06 -5.75
C GLU A 274 -21.29 -18.24 -6.46
N GLU A 275 -21.75 -17.13 -5.92
CA GLU A 275 -22.77 -16.32 -6.59
C GLU A 275 -22.15 -15.22 -7.46
N PRO A 276 -22.80 -14.90 -8.63
CA PRO A 276 -22.41 -13.73 -9.39
C PRO A 276 -22.50 -12.47 -8.54
N ASP A 277 -21.37 -11.83 -8.34
CA ASP A 277 -21.24 -10.64 -7.50
C ASP A 277 -21.36 -9.39 -8.38
N GLU A 278 -22.62 -8.96 -8.57
CA GLU A 278 -23.01 -7.92 -9.51
C GLU A 278 -23.48 -6.63 -8.83
N ARG A 279 -23.86 -6.72 -7.55
CA ARG A 279 -24.48 -5.59 -6.85
C ARG A 279 -23.42 -4.63 -6.33
N LEU A 280 -23.51 -3.37 -6.76
CA LEU A 280 -22.64 -2.30 -6.23
C LEU A 280 -22.78 -2.19 -4.71
N PRO A 281 -21.64 -2.23 -3.97
CA PRO A 281 -21.65 -1.98 -2.54
C PRO A 281 -22.05 -0.54 -2.23
N PHE A 282 -22.57 -0.30 -1.02
CA PHE A 282 -22.92 1.04 -0.59
C PHE A 282 -21.66 1.85 -0.26
N ALA A 283 -21.34 2.83 -1.08
CA ALA A 283 -20.11 3.60 -0.99
C ALA A 283 -19.82 4.24 0.38
N PRO A 284 -20.81 4.76 1.13
CA PRO A 284 -20.57 5.24 2.51
C PRO A 284 -20.04 4.13 3.43
N THR A 285 -20.54 2.90 3.33
CA THR A 285 -20.03 1.75 4.10
C THR A 285 -18.58 1.44 3.72
N VAL A 286 -18.28 1.41 2.41
CA VAL A 286 -16.91 1.22 1.92
C VAL A 286 -15.99 2.35 2.40
N ALA A 287 -16.47 3.59 2.46
CA ALA A 287 -15.69 4.71 2.96
C ALA A 287 -15.37 4.56 4.47
N ALA A 288 -16.35 4.14 5.27
CA ALA A 288 -16.16 3.90 6.69
C ALA A 288 -15.16 2.76 6.96
N SER A 289 -15.32 1.63 6.30
CA SER A 289 -14.38 0.49 6.40
C SER A 289 -12.98 0.84 5.88
N THR A 290 -12.88 1.67 4.83
CA THR A 290 -11.60 2.20 4.34
C THR A 290 -10.90 3.05 5.40
N GLY A 291 -11.63 3.89 6.14
CA GLY A 291 -11.08 4.64 7.27
C GLY A 291 -10.46 3.72 8.33
N ARG A 292 -11.11 2.60 8.62
CA ARG A 292 -10.57 1.58 9.54
C ARG A 292 -9.34 0.86 8.97
N LEU A 293 -9.35 0.57 7.67
CA LEU A 293 -8.19 0.00 6.98
C LEU A 293 -6.97 0.93 7.08
N ILE A 294 -7.15 2.23 6.86
CA ILE A 294 -6.09 3.24 6.99
C ILE A 294 -5.53 3.24 8.41
N GLU A 295 -6.38 3.20 9.42
CA GLU A 295 -5.96 3.16 10.82
C GLU A 295 -5.17 1.86 11.13
N LEU A 296 -5.62 0.70 10.63
CA LEU A 296 -4.90 -0.56 10.74
C LEU A 296 -3.51 -0.47 10.10
N ILE A 297 -3.42 0.06 8.87
CA ILE A 297 -2.14 0.23 8.16
C ILE A 297 -1.20 1.14 8.96
N ARG A 298 -1.68 2.28 9.44
CA ARG A 298 -0.89 3.22 10.26
C ARG A 298 -0.35 2.56 11.52
N ARG A 299 -1.16 1.79 12.22
CA ARG A 299 -0.72 1.04 13.41
C ARG A 299 0.30 -0.03 13.09
N CYS A 300 0.10 -0.79 12.01
CA CYS A 300 1.08 -1.77 11.56
C CYS A 300 2.40 -1.10 11.14
N ALA A 301 2.37 0.08 10.53
CA ALA A 301 3.54 0.80 10.05
C ALA A 301 4.21 1.69 11.12
N ALA A 302 3.62 1.85 12.30
CA ALA A 302 4.22 2.51 13.44
C ALA A 302 5.43 1.72 13.99
N ARG A 303 6.26 2.38 14.80
CA ARG A 303 7.46 1.77 15.43
C ARG A 303 7.13 0.64 16.38
#